data_f75fd4527ebee6890a0cb0e0ea8c3209
#
_entry.id   f75fd4527ebee6890a0cb0e0ea8c3209
#
_cell.length_a   1.000
_cell.length_b   1.000
_cell.length_c   1.000
_cell.angle_alpha   90.00
_cell.angle_beta   90.00
_cell.angle_gamma   90.00
#
_symmetry.space_group_name_H-M   'P 1'
#
loop_
_entity.id
_entity.type
_entity.pdbx_description
1 polymer ?
#
loop_
_entity_poly.entity_id
_entity_poly.type
_entity_poly.pdbx_seq_one_letter_code
_entity_poly.pdbx_strand_id
1 'polypeptide(L)'
;KKPAYLDGIENISLDKELSNQVVFDELFSDMEVVDKSWVYSQYDSMVQTNTIKGPGSLDGSSIRIKETGKALSMSADCNTRFCYINPELGAAAAVMESGRNVAMTGAVPKAITDCLNFGNPTNPEVMWQFKECCEGIKKACKDLNTPVIGGNVSLYNETNGVGVFPTPSIAMVGVKDRKSTRLNSSHSRASR
;
A
#
# COMPACT_ATOMS: atom_id res chain seq x y z
N LYS A 1 17.80 -4.22 18.38
CA LYS A 1 17.72 -5.64 18.83
C LYS A 1 16.49 -6.25 18.19
N LYS A 2 16.64 -7.44 17.56
CA LYS A 2 15.51 -8.19 16.99
C LYS A 2 14.49 -8.51 18.10
N PRO A 3 13.18 -8.26 17.91
CA PRO A 3 12.16 -8.61 18.89
C PRO A 3 12.07 -10.11 19.14
N ALA A 4 11.89 -10.49 20.41
CA ALA A 4 11.84 -11.90 20.81
C ALA A 4 10.60 -12.65 20.27
N TYR A 5 9.48 -11.95 20.04
CA TYR A 5 8.27 -12.58 19.50
C TYR A 5 8.48 -13.18 18.11
N LEU A 6 9.47 -12.71 17.34
CA LEU A 6 9.76 -13.23 16.00
C LEU A 6 10.36 -14.64 16.02
N ASP A 7 10.89 -15.10 17.15
CA ASP A 7 11.50 -16.43 17.26
C ASP A 7 10.44 -17.56 17.31
N GLY A 8 9.17 -17.23 17.54
CA GLY A 8 8.05 -18.19 17.58
C GLY A 8 7.12 -18.17 16.37
N ILE A 9 7.26 -17.20 15.47
CA ILE A 9 6.33 -17.02 14.35
C ILE A 9 6.34 -18.20 13.36
N GLU A 10 7.47 -18.84 13.16
CA GLU A 10 7.61 -19.98 12.25
C GLU A 10 6.84 -21.23 12.72
N ASN A 11 6.41 -21.26 13.97
CA ASN A 11 5.69 -22.38 14.57
C ASN A 11 4.18 -22.15 14.69
N ILE A 12 3.63 -21.14 14.01
CA ILE A 12 2.18 -20.92 13.98
C ILE A 12 1.53 -22.03 13.16
N SER A 13 0.76 -22.89 13.84
CA SER A 13 -0.10 -23.87 13.20
C SER A 13 -1.56 -23.42 13.31
N LEU A 14 -2.35 -23.69 12.29
CA LEU A 14 -3.79 -23.55 12.40
C LEU A 14 -4.32 -24.76 13.20
N ASP A 15 -4.86 -24.50 14.40
CA ASP A 15 -5.37 -25.55 15.31
C ASP A 15 -6.63 -26.29 14.82
N LYS A 16 -7.23 -25.81 13.73
CA LYS A 16 -8.47 -26.38 13.18
C LYS A 16 -8.43 -26.37 11.65
N GLU A 17 -8.85 -27.47 11.05
CA GLU A 17 -9.28 -27.51 9.67
C GLU A 17 -10.60 -26.74 9.55
N LEU A 18 -10.53 -25.47 9.16
CA LEU A 18 -11.71 -24.67 8.87
C LEU A 18 -12.19 -24.99 7.45
N SER A 19 -13.50 -25.17 7.27
CA SER A 19 -14.04 -25.27 5.91
C SER A 19 -13.88 -23.94 5.17
N ASN A 20 -13.73 -23.98 3.85
CA ASN A 20 -13.63 -22.77 3.03
C ASN A 20 -14.83 -21.84 3.23
N GLN A 21 -16.02 -22.37 3.48
CA GLN A 21 -17.20 -21.55 3.74
C GLN A 21 -17.06 -20.77 5.05
N VAL A 22 -16.59 -21.41 6.12
CA VAL A 22 -16.38 -20.72 7.42
C VAL A 22 -15.33 -19.62 7.28
N VAL A 23 -14.20 -19.91 6.59
CA VAL A 23 -13.15 -18.90 6.35
C VAL A 23 -13.70 -17.73 5.53
N PHE A 24 -14.51 -18.01 4.51
CA PHE A 24 -15.14 -16.98 3.69
C PHE A 24 -16.06 -16.09 4.52
N ASP A 25 -16.97 -16.68 5.29
CA ASP A 25 -17.95 -15.94 6.09
C ASP A 25 -17.26 -15.10 7.17
N GLU A 26 -16.22 -15.63 7.83
CA GLU A 26 -15.43 -14.86 8.82
C GLU A 26 -14.67 -13.69 8.18
N LEU A 27 -13.99 -13.92 7.05
CA LEU A 27 -13.24 -12.85 6.37
C LEU A 27 -14.16 -11.72 5.88
N PHE A 28 -15.31 -12.07 5.26
CA PHE A 28 -16.24 -11.06 4.75
C PHE A 28 -17.03 -10.35 5.86
N SER A 29 -17.03 -10.88 7.07
CA SER A 29 -17.62 -10.23 8.25
C SER A 29 -16.61 -9.38 9.02
N ASP A 30 -15.32 -9.49 8.69
CA ASP A 30 -14.26 -8.74 9.40
C ASP A 30 -14.27 -7.26 9.00
N MET A 31 -14.18 -6.39 10.00
CA MET A 31 -14.16 -4.93 9.82
C MET A 31 -12.97 -4.44 8.98
N GLU A 32 -11.91 -5.23 8.85
CA GLU A 32 -10.76 -4.89 8.02
C GLU A 32 -11.02 -5.15 6.52
N VAL A 33 -11.93 -6.10 6.21
CA VAL A 33 -12.25 -6.49 4.83
C VAL A 33 -13.53 -5.83 4.31
N VAL A 34 -14.43 -5.42 5.20
CA VAL A 34 -15.70 -4.79 4.84
C VAL A 34 -15.50 -3.55 3.95
N ASP A 35 -16.45 -3.29 3.06
CA ASP A 35 -16.47 -2.11 2.19
C ASP A 35 -16.35 -0.80 3.01
N LYS A 36 -15.42 0.06 2.61
CA LYS A 36 -15.17 1.36 3.24
C LYS A 36 -15.83 2.54 2.49
N SER A 37 -16.76 2.26 1.59
CA SER A 37 -17.42 3.29 0.77
C SER A 37 -18.06 4.41 1.62
N TRP A 38 -18.59 4.08 2.78
CA TRP A 38 -19.14 5.06 3.72
C TRP A 38 -18.12 6.10 4.21
N VAL A 39 -16.81 5.72 4.25
CA VAL A 39 -15.72 6.65 4.63
C VAL A 39 -15.41 7.57 3.48
N TYR A 40 -15.02 7.02 2.32
CA TYR A 40 -14.50 7.82 1.23
C TYR A 40 -15.60 8.56 0.44
N SER A 41 -16.87 8.12 0.49
CA SER A 41 -17.99 8.84 -0.14
C SER A 41 -18.30 10.21 0.50
N GLN A 42 -17.75 10.48 1.68
CA GLN A 42 -17.89 11.78 2.35
C GLN A 42 -16.98 12.85 1.73
N TYR A 43 -16.02 12.47 0.92
CA TYR A 43 -15.02 13.36 0.34
C TYR A 43 -15.28 13.60 -1.14
N ASP A 44 -15.06 14.84 -1.59
CA ASP A 44 -15.15 15.17 -3.01
C ASP A 44 -13.96 14.54 -3.76
N SER A 45 -14.28 13.69 -4.73
CA SER A 45 -13.31 13.02 -5.61
C SER A 45 -13.25 13.62 -7.01
N MET A 46 -14.04 14.68 -7.29
CA MET A 46 -14.22 15.24 -8.64
C MET A 46 -13.76 16.68 -8.77
N VAL A 47 -13.04 17.21 -7.80
CA VAL A 47 -12.53 18.59 -7.80
C VAL A 47 -11.86 18.93 -9.14
N GLN A 48 -12.23 20.08 -9.73
CA GLN A 48 -11.79 20.55 -11.04
C GLN A 48 -12.05 19.57 -12.21
N THR A 49 -12.86 18.55 -12.00
CA THR A 49 -13.18 17.52 -13.00
C THR A 49 -11.94 16.82 -13.61
N ASN A 50 -10.89 16.66 -12.81
CA ASN A 50 -9.65 16.02 -13.25
C ASN A 50 -9.64 14.50 -13.03
N THR A 51 -10.52 13.95 -12.23
CA THR A 51 -10.56 12.53 -11.91
C THR A 51 -10.93 11.71 -13.14
N ILE A 52 -10.11 10.70 -13.46
CA ILE A 52 -10.35 9.70 -14.52
C ILE A 52 -10.81 8.38 -13.87
N LYS A 53 -10.14 7.97 -12.80
CA LYS A 53 -10.46 6.81 -11.98
C LYS A 53 -10.55 7.26 -10.54
N GLY A 54 -11.74 7.26 -10.00
CA GLY A 54 -12.03 7.64 -8.63
C GLY A 54 -12.21 6.43 -7.70
N PRO A 55 -12.63 6.68 -6.46
CA PRO A 55 -12.86 5.65 -5.45
C PRO A 55 -13.80 4.54 -5.94
N GLY A 56 -13.59 3.32 -5.49
CA GLY A 56 -14.44 2.16 -5.76
C GLY A 56 -14.29 1.52 -7.14
N SER A 57 -13.42 2.04 -8.01
CA SER A 57 -13.21 1.46 -9.34
C SER A 57 -11.94 0.61 -9.47
N LEU A 58 -10.90 0.94 -8.75
CA LEU A 58 -9.58 0.28 -8.72
C LEU A 58 -8.89 0.60 -7.39
N ASP A 59 -7.86 -0.16 -7.03
CA ASP A 59 -7.01 0.12 -5.86
C ASP A 59 -6.03 1.29 -6.10
N GLY A 60 -5.97 1.79 -7.31
CA GLY A 60 -5.26 3.01 -7.70
C GLY A 60 -6.18 4.04 -8.32
N SER A 61 -5.93 5.31 -8.03
CA SER A 61 -6.66 6.44 -8.63
C SER A 61 -5.89 7.07 -9.78
N SER A 62 -6.61 7.80 -10.65
CA SER A 62 -5.98 8.55 -11.75
C SER A 62 -6.64 9.90 -11.95
N ILE A 63 -5.80 10.91 -12.10
CA ILE A 63 -6.21 12.28 -12.44
C ILE A 63 -5.53 12.74 -13.73
N ARG A 64 -6.26 13.53 -14.53
CA ARG A 64 -5.70 14.11 -15.75
C ARG A 64 -4.93 15.39 -15.47
N ILE A 65 -3.89 15.61 -16.26
CA ILE A 65 -3.22 16.92 -16.36
C ILE A 65 -3.70 17.53 -17.67
N LYS A 66 -4.65 18.49 -17.60
CA LYS A 66 -5.35 19.05 -18.76
C LYS A 66 -4.40 19.64 -19.79
N GLU A 67 -3.36 20.32 -19.32
CA GLU A 67 -2.39 21.06 -20.16
C GLU A 67 -1.51 20.13 -20.99
N THR A 68 -1.25 18.93 -20.53
CA THR A 68 -0.31 18.02 -21.20
C THR A 68 -0.98 16.82 -21.87
N GLY A 69 -2.23 16.55 -21.52
CA GLY A 69 -2.94 15.35 -21.92
C GLY A 69 -2.41 14.06 -21.26
N LYS A 70 -1.53 14.18 -20.28
CA LYS A 70 -1.06 13.07 -19.43
C LYS A 70 -2.00 12.84 -18.27
N ALA A 71 -1.82 11.72 -17.59
CA ALA A 71 -2.46 11.45 -16.31
C ALA A 71 -1.42 11.05 -15.28
N LEU A 72 -1.67 11.44 -14.04
CA LEU A 72 -1.00 10.92 -12.87
C LEU A 72 -1.87 9.84 -12.25
N SER A 73 -1.25 8.75 -11.85
CA SER A 73 -1.90 7.69 -11.09
C SER A 73 -1.21 7.54 -9.75
N MET A 74 -1.99 7.23 -8.74
CA MET A 74 -1.53 7.17 -7.35
C MET A 74 -2.18 6.00 -6.65
N SER A 75 -1.46 5.40 -5.71
CA SER A 75 -1.98 4.49 -4.70
C SER A 75 -1.30 4.72 -3.36
N ALA A 76 -1.92 4.24 -2.29
CA ALA A 76 -1.34 4.28 -0.95
C ALA A 76 -1.59 2.95 -0.26
N ASP A 77 -0.53 2.29 0.18
CA ASP A 77 -0.57 0.91 0.64
C ASP A 77 0.29 0.70 1.89
N CYS A 78 -0.19 -0.13 2.80
CA CYS A 78 0.56 -0.64 3.95
C CYS A 78 -0.21 -1.81 4.59
N ASN A 79 0.49 -2.89 4.93
CA ASN A 79 -0.02 -3.93 5.80
C ASN A 79 0.81 -4.00 7.08
N THR A 80 0.30 -3.40 8.15
CA THR A 80 1.00 -3.29 9.43
C THR A 80 1.25 -4.63 10.10
N ARG A 81 0.38 -5.62 9.91
CA ARG A 81 0.54 -6.98 10.44
C ARG A 81 1.68 -7.72 9.74
N PHE A 82 1.79 -7.58 8.41
CA PHE A 82 2.93 -8.12 7.68
C PHE A 82 4.23 -7.47 8.12
N CYS A 83 4.25 -6.15 8.33
CA CYS A 83 5.40 -5.44 8.86
C CYS A 83 5.74 -5.87 10.30
N TYR A 84 4.76 -6.22 11.12
CA TYR A 84 4.99 -6.73 12.46
C TYR A 84 5.64 -8.12 12.42
N ILE A 85 5.17 -9.01 11.56
CA ILE A 85 5.70 -10.37 11.39
C ILE A 85 7.09 -10.36 10.76
N ASN A 86 7.29 -9.57 9.72
CA ASN A 86 8.57 -9.41 9.03
C ASN A 86 8.69 -7.98 8.49
N PRO A 87 9.35 -7.07 9.21
CA PRO A 87 9.41 -5.66 8.84
C PRO A 87 10.02 -5.42 7.46
N GLU A 88 11.06 -6.15 7.08
CA GLU A 88 11.71 -6.01 5.80
C GLU A 88 10.79 -6.44 4.65
N LEU A 89 10.23 -7.64 4.73
CA LEU A 89 9.35 -8.17 3.68
C LEU A 89 8.01 -7.43 3.65
N GLY A 90 7.44 -7.06 4.81
CA GLY A 90 6.19 -6.32 4.87
C GLY A 90 6.29 -4.94 4.23
N ALA A 91 7.39 -4.23 4.49
CA ALA A 91 7.64 -2.93 3.87
C ALA A 91 7.94 -3.04 2.37
N ALA A 92 8.69 -4.07 1.95
CA ALA A 92 8.91 -4.35 0.53
C ALA A 92 7.59 -4.69 -0.17
N ALA A 93 6.72 -5.48 0.47
CA ALA A 93 5.40 -5.82 -0.04
C ALA A 93 4.53 -4.58 -0.26
N ALA A 94 4.54 -3.60 0.66
CA ALA A 94 3.81 -2.34 0.52
C ALA A 94 4.25 -1.54 -0.72
N VAL A 95 5.57 -1.46 -0.97
CA VAL A 95 6.11 -0.81 -2.19
C VAL A 95 5.66 -1.56 -3.45
N MET A 96 5.74 -2.88 -3.44
CA MET A 96 5.35 -3.72 -4.59
C MET A 96 3.85 -3.67 -4.85
N GLU A 97 3.03 -3.62 -3.81
CA GLU A 97 1.58 -3.48 -3.89
C GLU A 97 1.20 -2.14 -4.52
N SER A 98 1.75 -1.03 -3.99
CA SER A 98 1.59 0.30 -4.58
C SER A 98 1.99 0.34 -6.05
N GLY A 99 3.11 -0.29 -6.40
CA GLY A 99 3.56 -0.40 -7.79
C GLY A 99 2.56 -1.12 -8.69
N ARG A 100 2.02 -2.26 -8.24
CA ARG A 100 0.98 -3.00 -8.96
C ARG A 100 -0.31 -2.21 -9.11
N ASN A 101 -0.78 -1.56 -8.05
CA ASN A 101 -2.00 -0.77 -8.05
C ASN A 101 -1.91 0.41 -9.02
N VAL A 102 -0.78 1.10 -9.05
CA VAL A 102 -0.51 2.14 -10.04
C VAL A 102 -0.46 1.56 -11.46
N ALA A 103 0.21 0.42 -11.66
CA ALA A 103 0.31 -0.22 -12.97
C ALA A 103 -1.06 -0.67 -13.51
N MET A 104 -1.96 -1.15 -12.63
CA MET A 104 -3.33 -1.54 -13.01
C MET A 104 -4.17 -0.38 -13.53
N THR A 105 -3.84 0.87 -13.22
CA THR A 105 -4.46 2.05 -13.85
C THR A 105 -3.99 2.27 -15.29
N GLY A 106 -2.95 1.55 -15.72
CA GLY A 106 -2.27 1.73 -17.00
C GLY A 106 -1.14 2.78 -16.95
N ALA A 107 -0.70 3.19 -15.78
CA ALA A 107 0.42 4.10 -15.59
C ALA A 107 1.73 3.32 -15.33
N VAL A 108 2.85 3.97 -15.60
CA VAL A 108 4.18 3.46 -15.25
C VAL A 108 4.57 4.05 -13.90
N PRO A 109 4.81 3.24 -12.85
CA PRO A 109 5.34 3.71 -11.57
C PRO A 109 6.61 4.53 -11.75
N LYS A 110 6.77 5.63 -10.99
CA LYS A 110 7.89 6.57 -11.17
C LYS A 110 8.61 6.90 -9.88
N ALA A 111 7.88 7.09 -8.80
CA ALA A 111 8.46 7.51 -7.53
C ALA A 111 7.53 7.18 -6.37
N ILE A 112 8.09 7.11 -5.17
CA ILE A 112 7.33 6.97 -3.94
C ILE A 112 7.57 8.13 -2.99
N THR A 113 6.60 8.36 -2.12
CA THR A 113 6.76 9.03 -0.84
C THR A 113 6.34 8.08 0.27
N ASP A 114 6.85 8.27 1.47
CA ASP A 114 6.51 7.43 2.62
C ASP A 114 5.97 8.25 3.79
N CYS A 115 5.22 7.56 4.66
CA CYS A 115 4.77 8.06 5.95
C CYS A 115 5.08 6.97 6.98
N LEU A 116 6.22 7.10 7.65
CA LEU A 116 6.75 6.09 8.55
C LEU A 116 6.27 6.36 9.98
N ASN A 117 5.43 5.47 10.52
CA ASN A 117 4.89 5.61 11.87
C ASN A 117 5.34 4.42 12.73
N PHE A 118 6.04 4.73 13.81
CA PHE A 118 6.63 3.75 14.74
C PHE A 118 6.45 4.19 16.18
N GLY A 119 6.60 3.24 17.09
CA GLY A 119 6.53 3.49 18.53
C GLY A 119 7.72 4.29 19.07
N ASN A 120 8.05 4.06 20.35
CA ASN A 120 9.10 4.79 21.04
C ASN A 120 10.51 4.43 20.52
N PRO A 121 11.28 5.39 19.99
CA PRO A 121 12.60 5.14 19.42
C PRO A 121 13.67 4.80 20.47
N THR A 122 13.40 5.02 21.75
CA THR A 122 14.31 4.55 22.82
C THR A 122 14.22 3.04 23.05
N ASN A 123 13.18 2.39 22.51
CA ASN A 123 13.06 0.93 22.50
C ASN A 123 13.91 0.35 21.35
N PRO A 124 14.95 -0.45 21.65
CA PRO A 124 15.82 -1.03 20.62
C PRO A 124 15.09 -1.96 19.64
N GLU A 125 13.96 -2.56 20.03
CA GLU A 125 13.17 -3.43 19.17
C GLU A 125 12.39 -2.63 18.15
N VAL A 126 11.80 -1.49 18.53
CA VAL A 126 11.14 -0.55 17.63
C VAL A 126 12.14 -0.01 16.58
N MET A 127 13.33 0.37 17.01
CA MET A 127 14.36 0.86 16.08
C MET A 127 14.91 -0.25 15.17
N TRP A 128 14.89 -1.49 15.61
CA TRP A 128 15.21 -2.61 14.74
C TRP A 128 14.13 -2.77 13.64
N GLN A 129 12.85 -2.76 14.02
CA GLN A 129 11.73 -2.81 13.07
C GLN A 129 11.79 -1.66 12.05
N PHE A 130 12.05 -0.44 12.51
CA PHE A 130 12.23 0.73 11.67
C PHE A 130 13.33 0.54 10.63
N LYS A 131 14.52 0.10 11.08
CA LYS A 131 15.65 -0.16 10.19
C LYS A 131 15.33 -1.22 9.14
N GLU A 132 14.74 -2.33 9.54
CA GLU A 132 14.39 -3.41 8.60
C GLU A 132 13.32 -2.96 7.59
N CYS A 133 12.32 -2.17 8.02
CA CYS A 133 11.36 -1.56 7.08
C CYS A 133 12.08 -0.68 6.04
N CYS A 134 13.01 0.16 6.45
CA CYS A 134 13.79 0.99 5.53
C CYS A 134 14.61 0.14 4.54
N GLU A 135 15.20 -0.98 4.98
CA GLU A 135 15.92 -1.88 4.07
C GLU A 135 14.97 -2.56 3.07
N GLY A 136 13.76 -2.94 3.50
CA GLY A 136 12.73 -3.48 2.61
C GLY A 136 12.29 -2.48 1.55
N ILE A 137 11.97 -1.24 1.95
CA ILE A 137 11.64 -0.15 1.02
C ILE A 137 12.77 0.06 0.01
N LYS A 138 13.99 0.17 0.48
CA LYS A 138 15.18 0.38 -0.36
C LYS A 138 15.35 -0.71 -1.42
N LYS A 139 15.19 -1.99 -1.05
CA LYS A 139 15.30 -3.12 -1.98
C LYS A 139 14.22 -3.05 -3.05
N ALA A 140 12.95 -2.95 -2.65
CA ALA A 140 11.82 -2.90 -3.57
C ALA A 140 11.87 -1.67 -4.50
N CYS A 141 12.26 -0.50 -3.98
CA CYS A 141 12.44 0.70 -4.80
C CYS A 141 13.53 0.56 -5.85
N LYS A 142 14.63 -0.15 -5.53
CA LYS A 142 15.68 -0.47 -6.52
C LYS A 142 15.17 -1.40 -7.61
N ASP A 143 14.43 -2.44 -7.23
CA ASP A 143 13.90 -3.43 -8.18
C ASP A 143 12.87 -2.79 -9.13
N LEU A 144 12.01 -1.89 -8.62
CA LEU A 144 11.04 -1.16 -9.43
C LEU A 144 11.61 0.07 -10.14
N ASN A 145 12.84 0.48 -9.81
CA ASN A 145 13.42 1.75 -10.26
C ASN A 145 12.53 2.96 -9.93
N THR A 146 12.00 3.00 -8.70
CA THR A 146 11.12 4.04 -8.17
C THR A 146 11.78 4.69 -6.95
N PRO A 147 12.47 5.83 -7.11
CA PRO A 147 13.14 6.47 -5.98
C PRO A 147 12.16 6.99 -4.94
N VAL A 148 12.60 7.03 -3.68
CA VAL A 148 11.92 7.78 -2.61
C VAL A 148 12.24 9.27 -2.82
N ILE A 149 11.22 10.08 -3.06
CA ILE A 149 11.37 11.53 -3.35
C ILE A 149 10.99 12.42 -2.18
N GLY A 150 10.46 11.85 -1.11
CA GLY A 150 10.07 12.57 0.11
C GLY A 150 9.39 11.64 1.08
N GLY A 151 8.99 12.17 2.21
CA GLY A 151 8.29 11.43 3.25
C GLY A 151 8.40 12.09 4.60
N ASN A 152 7.85 11.42 5.60
CA ASN A 152 7.97 11.83 7.00
C ASN A 152 8.17 10.62 7.92
N VAL A 153 8.73 10.89 9.08
CA VAL A 153 8.83 9.92 10.18
C VAL A 153 8.10 10.47 11.38
N SER A 154 7.19 9.68 11.93
CA SER A 154 6.49 9.93 13.19
C SER A 154 6.88 8.84 14.18
N LEU A 155 7.41 9.24 15.32
CA LEU A 155 7.87 8.37 16.39
C LEU A 155 7.05 8.63 17.66
N TYR A 156 7.25 7.81 18.70
CA TYR A 156 6.49 7.88 19.96
C TYR A 156 4.99 7.64 19.79
N ASN A 157 4.58 6.92 18.73
CA ASN A 157 3.18 6.54 18.54
C ASN A 157 2.86 5.35 19.45
N GLU A 158 2.43 5.65 20.67
CA GLU A 158 2.11 4.63 21.66
C GLU A 158 0.98 5.10 22.59
N THR A 159 0.26 4.14 23.14
CA THR A 159 -0.79 4.36 24.13
C THR A 159 -0.56 3.39 25.30
N ASN A 160 -0.46 3.92 26.51
CA ASN A 160 -0.22 3.14 27.72
C ASN A 160 1.02 2.22 27.63
N GLY A 161 2.08 2.70 27.00
CA GLY A 161 3.33 1.93 26.83
C GLY A 161 3.27 0.86 25.74
N VAL A 162 2.18 0.76 25.01
CA VAL A 162 2.03 -0.15 23.84
C VAL A 162 2.20 0.68 22.58
N GLY A 163 3.26 0.39 21.82
CA GLY A 163 3.55 1.03 20.55
C GLY A 163 2.62 0.53 19.43
N VAL A 164 2.40 1.39 18.43
CA VAL A 164 1.73 0.97 17.19
C VAL A 164 2.55 -0.12 16.48
N PHE A 165 1.88 -0.93 15.68
CA PHE A 165 2.59 -1.81 14.76
C PHE A 165 3.47 -1.00 13.80
N PRO A 166 4.59 -1.56 13.30
CA PRO A 166 5.38 -0.93 12.26
C PRO A 166 4.50 -0.53 11.08
N THR A 167 4.40 0.76 10.79
CA THR A 167 3.46 1.30 9.80
C THR A 167 4.21 2.16 8.77
N PRO A 168 4.97 1.54 7.85
CA PRO A 168 5.59 2.23 6.73
C PRO A 168 4.57 2.39 5.59
N SER A 169 3.70 3.39 5.67
CA SER A 169 2.75 3.67 4.60
C SER A 169 3.47 4.22 3.38
N ILE A 170 3.23 3.62 2.22
CA ILE A 170 3.84 3.97 0.95
C ILE A 170 2.78 4.62 0.06
N ALA A 171 3.09 5.76 -0.52
CA ALA A 171 2.32 6.32 -1.61
C ALA A 171 3.16 6.33 -2.89
N MET A 172 2.66 5.67 -3.94
CA MET A 172 3.32 5.57 -5.24
C MET A 172 2.66 6.51 -6.24
N VAL A 173 3.48 7.17 -7.03
CA VAL A 173 3.02 7.98 -8.18
C VAL A 173 3.52 7.37 -9.47
N GLY A 174 2.64 7.28 -10.44
CA GLY A 174 2.96 6.87 -11.81
C GLY A 174 2.45 7.86 -12.84
N VAL A 175 2.99 7.76 -14.04
CA VAL A 175 2.61 8.58 -15.18
C VAL A 175 2.02 7.72 -16.27
N LYS A 176 0.87 8.15 -16.80
CA LYS A 176 0.22 7.56 -17.95
C LYS A 176 0.27 8.54 -19.11
N ASP A 177 0.78 8.09 -20.25
CA ASP A 177 0.75 8.87 -21.49
C ASP A 177 -0.57 8.60 -22.26
N ARG A 178 -1.07 9.61 -22.95
CA ARG A 178 -2.30 9.52 -23.78
C ARG A 178 -2.25 8.39 -24.81
N LYS A 179 -1.08 8.03 -25.30
CA LYS A 179 -0.88 6.95 -26.29
C LYS A 179 -1.21 5.56 -25.71
N SER A 180 -0.96 5.33 -24.44
CA SER A 180 -1.24 4.03 -23.79
C SER A 180 -2.73 3.74 -23.62
N THR A 181 -3.58 4.78 -23.64
CA THR A 181 -5.04 4.64 -23.53
C THR A 181 -5.68 4.12 -24.82
N ARG A 182 -5.02 4.31 -25.97
CA ARG A 182 -5.54 3.84 -27.27
C ARG A 182 -5.34 2.33 -27.51
N LEU A 183 -4.32 1.73 -26.90
CA LEU A 183 -4.07 0.29 -27.02
C LEU A 183 -5.14 -0.54 -26.28
N ASN A 184 -5.67 -0.06 -25.15
CA ASN A 184 -6.73 -0.77 -24.42
C ASN A 184 -8.12 -0.63 -25.08
N SER A 185 -8.36 0.41 -25.87
CA SER A 185 -9.64 0.58 -26.57
C SER A 185 -9.73 -0.23 -27.87
N SER A 186 -8.62 -0.67 -28.45
CA SER A 186 -8.62 -1.50 -29.66
C SER A 186 -8.92 -2.97 -29.36
N HIS A 187 -8.58 -3.47 -28.16
CA HIS A 187 -8.90 -4.85 -27.76
C HIS A 187 -10.38 -5.07 -27.40
N SER A 188 -11.11 -4.04 -27.00
CA SER A 188 -12.54 -4.15 -26.70
C SER A 188 -13.42 -4.17 -27.97
N ARG A 189 -12.89 -3.86 -29.14
CA ARG A 189 -13.61 -3.89 -30.43
C ARG A 189 -13.46 -5.20 -31.22
N ALA A 190 -12.59 -6.10 -30.79
CA ALA A 190 -12.36 -7.39 -31.45
C ALA A 190 -13.28 -8.52 -30.94
N SER A 191 -14.18 -8.25 -29.99
CA SER A 191 -15.13 -9.22 -29.41
C SER A 191 -16.59 -8.85 -29.66
N ARG A 192 -16.91 -8.43 -30.89
CA ARG A 192 -18.30 -8.35 -31.39
C ARG A 192 -18.43 -9.04 -32.74
#